data_fb922fe346d1775bae268ec8c47a6302
#
_entry.id   fb922fe346d1775bae268ec8c47a6302
#
_cell.length_a   1.000
_cell.length_b   1.000
_cell.length_c   1.000
_cell.angle_alpha   90.00
_cell.angle_beta   90.00
_cell.angle_gamma   90.00
#
_symmetry.space_group_name_H-M   'P 1'
#
loop_
_entity.id
_entity.type
_entity.pdbx_description
1 polymer ?
#
loop_
_entity_poly.entity_id
_entity_poly.type
_entity_poly.pdbx_seq_one_letter_code
_entity_poly.pdbx_strand_id
1 'polypeptide(L)'
;SVSSLSNEKVFTDLFDFKNEEEMDHISLSRWADVILFAPVTANKIAQLSHGLAEDLATTVALASDKEIFLAPAMNVRMWENKITKTNLQKLISAGYKIIGPDIGEMACGEYGEGKFSDPVKISKIINSYFKKLEENKHFKALVTAGPTREYIDPVRFITNRSSGKQGYTIAEELQKNGFETTLISGPTNLKSPEGVKMLNVNSANEMYERTIENLPVDVAIFTAAVSDFTVKKKDLV
;
A
#
# COMPACT_ATOMS: atom_id res chain seq x y z
N SER A 1 -4.32 4.58 -30.89
CA SER A 1 -5.28 4.92 -29.81
C SER A 1 -4.63 4.70 -28.45
N VAL A 2 -5.21 5.26 -27.40
CA VAL A 2 -4.72 5.04 -26.01
C VAL A 2 -4.72 3.55 -25.67
N SER A 3 -5.75 2.83 -26.07
CA SER A 3 -5.87 1.37 -25.91
C SER A 3 -4.72 0.58 -26.55
N SER A 4 -4.22 1.02 -27.70
CA SER A 4 -3.08 0.36 -28.37
C SER A 4 -1.74 0.60 -27.70
N LEU A 5 -1.63 1.65 -26.89
CA LEU A 5 -0.41 2.01 -26.17
C LEU A 5 -0.35 1.43 -24.76
N SER A 6 -1.51 1.34 -24.09
CA SER A 6 -1.60 0.83 -22.72
C SER A 6 -1.70 -0.70 -22.63
N ASN A 7 -2.10 -1.38 -23.72
CA ASN A 7 -2.55 -2.79 -23.75
C ASN A 7 -3.72 -3.06 -22.78
N GLU A 8 -4.39 -2.01 -22.33
CA GLU A 8 -5.51 -2.09 -21.39
C GLU A 8 -6.79 -1.58 -22.01
N LYS A 9 -7.93 -1.97 -21.45
CA LYS A 9 -9.23 -1.48 -21.88
C LYS A 9 -9.37 0.01 -21.57
N VAL A 10 -9.84 0.77 -22.57
CA VAL A 10 -10.18 2.19 -22.42
C VAL A 10 -11.67 2.33 -22.21
N PHE A 11 -12.06 2.93 -21.11
CA PHE A 11 -13.44 3.22 -20.76
C PHE A 11 -13.76 4.66 -21.18
N THR A 12 -14.82 4.84 -21.96
CA THR A 12 -15.18 6.16 -22.54
C THR A 12 -16.52 6.69 -22.04
N ASP A 13 -17.41 5.83 -21.64
CA ASP A 13 -18.79 6.19 -21.29
C ASP A 13 -19.24 5.60 -19.96
N LEU A 14 -20.16 6.31 -19.28
CA LEU A 14 -20.72 5.89 -17.99
C LEU A 14 -21.59 4.64 -18.13
N PHE A 15 -22.14 4.38 -19.32
CA PHE A 15 -23.10 3.32 -19.62
C PHE A 15 -22.67 2.37 -20.74
N ASP A 16 -21.39 2.32 -21.09
CA ASP A 16 -20.86 1.42 -22.13
C ASP A 16 -20.68 -0.03 -21.64
N PHE A 17 -21.48 -0.43 -20.66
CA PHE A 17 -21.46 -1.76 -20.05
C PHE A 17 -22.40 -2.68 -20.80
N LYS A 18 -21.87 -3.42 -21.78
CA LYS A 18 -22.64 -4.42 -22.54
C LYS A 18 -22.79 -5.76 -21.84
N ASN A 19 -22.04 -5.99 -20.75
CA ASN A 19 -22.11 -7.23 -19.95
C ASN A 19 -21.96 -6.92 -18.45
N GLU A 20 -22.66 -7.65 -17.60
CA GLU A 20 -22.62 -7.56 -16.12
C GLU A 20 -21.24 -7.84 -15.50
N GLU A 21 -20.26 -8.31 -16.29
CA GLU A 21 -18.88 -8.60 -15.87
C GLU A 21 -17.92 -7.41 -16.07
N GLU A 22 -18.38 -6.28 -16.63
CA GLU A 22 -17.52 -5.13 -16.88
C GLU A 22 -17.41 -4.23 -15.66
N MET A 23 -16.18 -3.74 -15.38
CA MET A 23 -15.89 -2.84 -14.26
C MET A 23 -16.73 -1.56 -14.34
N ASP A 24 -17.66 -1.37 -13.43
CA ASP A 24 -18.42 -0.13 -13.24
C ASP A 24 -17.54 0.96 -12.59
N HIS A 25 -18.09 2.16 -12.43
CA HIS A 25 -17.37 3.28 -11.81
C HIS A 25 -16.93 2.97 -10.36
N ILE A 26 -17.66 2.11 -9.63
CA ILE A 26 -17.30 1.68 -8.27
C ILE A 26 -16.08 0.76 -8.32
N SER A 27 -16.09 -0.22 -9.24
CA SER A 27 -14.97 -1.13 -9.43
C SER A 27 -13.72 -0.39 -9.89
N LEU A 28 -13.84 0.57 -10.83
CA LEU A 28 -12.74 1.41 -11.29
C LEU A 28 -12.18 2.28 -10.15
N SER A 29 -13.05 2.87 -9.32
CA SER A 29 -12.61 3.70 -8.19
C SER A 29 -11.84 2.92 -7.12
N ARG A 30 -12.16 1.64 -6.94
CA ARG A 30 -11.48 0.73 -6.00
C ARG A 30 -10.21 0.11 -6.58
N TRP A 31 -10.22 -0.19 -7.89
CA TRP A 31 -9.09 -0.79 -8.60
C TRP A 31 -7.91 0.17 -8.74
N ALA A 32 -8.19 1.45 -8.95
CA ALA A 32 -7.15 2.46 -9.10
C ALA A 32 -6.32 2.63 -7.82
N ASP A 33 -5.00 2.76 -7.94
CA ASP A 33 -4.11 3.17 -6.85
C ASP A 33 -4.01 4.69 -6.76
N VAL A 34 -4.17 5.38 -7.89
CA VAL A 34 -4.12 6.83 -8.06
C VAL A 34 -5.04 7.22 -9.22
N ILE A 35 -5.65 8.40 -9.17
CA ILE A 35 -6.41 8.97 -10.27
C ILE A 35 -5.67 10.20 -10.80
N LEU A 36 -5.39 10.22 -12.09
CA LEU A 36 -4.73 11.34 -12.76
C LEU A 36 -5.60 11.93 -13.87
N PHE A 37 -5.97 13.19 -13.75
CA PHE A 37 -6.57 13.96 -14.84
C PHE A 37 -5.45 14.68 -15.64
N ALA A 38 -5.15 14.19 -16.85
CA ALA A 38 -4.05 14.70 -17.66
C ALA A 38 -4.41 14.71 -19.17
N PRO A 39 -4.76 15.85 -19.75
CA PRO A 39 -4.93 17.15 -19.11
C PRO A 39 -6.28 17.32 -18.37
N VAL A 40 -6.33 18.24 -17.39
CA VAL A 40 -7.57 18.73 -16.81
C VAL A 40 -7.87 20.14 -17.32
N THR A 41 -9.08 20.34 -17.84
CA THR A 41 -9.57 21.65 -18.35
C THR A 41 -10.23 22.47 -17.25
N ALA A 42 -10.42 23.77 -17.48
CA ALA A 42 -11.18 24.64 -16.55
C ALA A 42 -12.60 24.13 -16.27
N ASN A 43 -13.28 23.59 -17.30
CA ASN A 43 -14.59 22.97 -17.15
C ASN A 43 -14.53 21.78 -16.18
N LYS A 44 -13.56 20.90 -16.36
CA LYS A 44 -13.40 19.71 -15.52
C LYS A 44 -13.05 20.08 -14.07
N ILE A 45 -12.21 21.11 -13.87
CA ILE A 45 -11.91 21.69 -12.56
C ILE A 45 -13.18 22.21 -11.89
N ALA A 46 -14.04 22.91 -12.65
CA ALA A 46 -15.33 23.40 -12.13
C ALA A 46 -16.25 22.25 -11.74
N GLN A 47 -16.41 21.23 -12.58
CA GLN A 47 -17.23 20.05 -12.27
C GLN A 47 -16.76 19.36 -10.99
N LEU A 48 -15.46 19.03 -10.89
CA LEU A 48 -14.87 18.37 -9.73
C LEU A 48 -15.03 19.22 -8.45
N SER A 49 -14.82 20.55 -8.53
CA SER A 49 -14.92 21.45 -7.38
C SER A 49 -16.34 21.62 -6.83
N HIS A 50 -17.34 21.24 -7.61
CA HIS A 50 -18.75 21.26 -7.22
C HIS A 50 -19.34 19.86 -7.03
N GLY A 51 -18.54 18.79 -7.16
CA GLY A 51 -19.01 17.42 -7.00
C GLY A 51 -19.97 16.96 -8.10
N LEU A 52 -19.85 17.51 -9.32
CA LEU A 52 -20.68 17.10 -10.45
C LEU A 52 -20.12 15.82 -11.07
N ALA A 53 -20.94 14.78 -11.12
CA ALA A 53 -20.62 13.45 -11.66
C ALA A 53 -21.38 13.22 -12.98
N GLU A 54 -21.06 14.01 -14.00
CA GLU A 54 -21.78 14.00 -15.28
C GLU A 54 -21.17 13.01 -16.29
N ASP A 55 -19.96 12.53 -16.05
CA ASP A 55 -19.28 11.55 -16.89
C ASP A 55 -18.52 10.53 -16.03
N LEU A 56 -17.98 9.50 -16.69
CA LEU A 56 -17.27 8.40 -16.02
C LEU A 56 -16.11 8.92 -15.16
N ALA A 57 -15.30 9.84 -15.66
CA ALA A 57 -14.11 10.32 -14.97
C ALA A 57 -14.46 11.10 -13.68
N THR A 58 -15.46 11.99 -13.74
CA THR A 58 -15.93 12.73 -12.57
C THR A 58 -16.66 11.84 -11.57
N THR A 59 -17.39 10.84 -12.05
CA THR A 59 -18.09 9.85 -11.21
C THR A 59 -17.07 8.98 -10.47
N VAL A 60 -16.06 8.45 -11.17
CA VAL A 60 -14.97 7.65 -10.55
C VAL A 60 -14.22 8.49 -9.50
N ALA A 61 -13.89 9.75 -9.81
CA ALA A 61 -13.21 10.63 -8.86
C ALA A 61 -14.02 10.87 -7.59
N LEU A 62 -15.35 11.09 -7.73
CA LEU A 62 -16.23 11.31 -6.58
C LEU A 62 -16.46 10.05 -5.75
N ALA A 63 -16.43 8.88 -6.37
CA ALA A 63 -16.61 7.57 -5.71
C ALA A 63 -15.31 7.01 -5.11
N SER A 64 -14.15 7.65 -5.31
CA SER A 64 -12.84 7.15 -4.92
C SER A 64 -12.36 7.72 -3.59
N ASP A 65 -11.64 6.88 -2.84
CA ASP A 65 -10.85 7.24 -1.65
C ASP A 65 -9.36 7.44 -1.96
N LYS A 66 -8.98 7.38 -3.26
CA LYS A 66 -7.59 7.46 -3.71
C LYS A 66 -7.11 8.89 -3.90
N GLU A 67 -5.79 9.07 -3.91
CA GLU A 67 -5.18 10.35 -4.25
C GLU A 67 -5.50 10.75 -5.68
N ILE A 68 -5.93 11.99 -5.86
CA ILE A 68 -6.30 12.55 -7.16
C ILE A 68 -5.32 13.65 -7.55
N PHE A 69 -4.69 13.47 -8.70
CA PHE A 69 -3.77 14.43 -9.30
C PHE A 69 -4.42 15.12 -10.50
N LEU A 70 -4.21 16.42 -10.57
CA LEU A 70 -4.70 17.25 -11.67
C LEU A 70 -3.51 17.89 -12.40
N ALA A 71 -3.40 17.65 -13.71
CA ALA A 71 -2.43 18.30 -14.59
C ALA A 71 -3.16 19.29 -15.51
N PRO A 72 -3.28 20.58 -15.12
CA PRO A 72 -4.05 21.57 -15.86
C PRO A 72 -3.45 21.89 -17.23
N ALA A 73 -4.34 22.11 -18.20
CA ALA A 73 -4.00 22.69 -19.49
C ALA A 73 -5.15 23.55 -19.97
N MET A 74 -4.90 24.84 -20.17
CA MET A 74 -5.86 25.81 -20.65
C MET A 74 -5.17 27.10 -21.10
N ASN A 75 -5.92 27.96 -21.79
CA ASN A 75 -5.48 29.31 -22.14
C ASN A 75 -5.09 30.12 -20.87
N VAL A 76 -4.11 31.02 -21.00
CA VAL A 76 -3.60 31.87 -19.89
C VAL A 76 -4.72 32.60 -19.17
N ARG A 77 -5.63 33.25 -19.92
CA ARG A 77 -6.73 34.02 -19.34
C ARG A 77 -7.70 33.14 -18.56
N MET A 78 -7.94 31.91 -19.02
CA MET A 78 -8.73 30.92 -18.28
C MET A 78 -8.03 30.49 -17.00
N TRP A 79 -6.71 30.28 -17.05
CA TRP A 79 -5.92 29.92 -15.89
C TRP A 79 -5.86 31.06 -14.84
N GLU A 80 -5.71 32.31 -15.29
CA GLU A 80 -5.66 33.48 -14.41
C GLU A 80 -7.03 33.92 -13.90
N ASN A 81 -8.10 33.37 -14.48
CA ASN A 81 -9.47 33.75 -14.09
C ASN A 81 -9.72 33.43 -12.63
N LYS A 82 -10.27 34.39 -11.91
CA LYS A 82 -10.57 34.28 -10.45
C LYS A 82 -11.46 33.07 -10.13
N ILE A 83 -12.43 32.76 -10.98
CA ILE A 83 -13.32 31.60 -10.78
C ILE A 83 -12.52 30.31 -10.89
N THR A 84 -11.65 30.17 -11.89
CA THR A 84 -10.77 29.00 -12.05
C THR A 84 -9.85 28.83 -10.84
N LYS A 85 -9.21 29.93 -10.38
CA LYS A 85 -8.35 29.92 -9.18
C LYS A 85 -9.14 29.53 -7.92
N THR A 86 -10.37 30.04 -7.75
CA THR A 86 -11.24 29.69 -6.61
C THR A 86 -11.61 28.20 -6.63
N ASN A 87 -12.00 27.68 -7.80
CA ASN A 87 -12.32 26.26 -7.93
C ASN A 87 -11.12 25.35 -7.66
N LEU A 88 -9.96 25.75 -8.16
CA LEU A 88 -8.71 25.04 -7.91
C LEU A 88 -8.35 25.02 -6.41
N GLN A 89 -8.50 26.16 -5.72
CA GLN A 89 -8.25 26.25 -4.29
C GLN A 89 -9.19 25.35 -3.47
N LYS A 90 -10.47 25.24 -3.86
CA LYS A 90 -11.40 24.28 -3.23
C LYS A 90 -10.92 22.85 -3.37
N LEU A 91 -10.45 22.46 -4.57
CA LEU A 91 -9.92 21.11 -4.81
C LEU A 91 -8.64 20.83 -4.02
N ILE A 92 -7.71 21.80 -3.94
CA ILE A 92 -6.51 21.69 -3.10
C ILE A 92 -6.91 21.49 -1.63
N SER A 93 -7.87 22.28 -1.14
CA SER A 93 -8.38 22.14 0.24
C SER A 93 -9.09 20.80 0.49
N ALA A 94 -9.63 20.18 -0.54
CA ALA A 94 -10.22 18.84 -0.52
C ALA A 94 -9.18 17.69 -0.69
N GLY A 95 -7.87 18.02 -0.78
CA GLY A 95 -6.80 17.04 -0.87
C GLY A 95 -6.28 16.74 -2.27
N TYR A 96 -6.85 17.34 -3.32
CA TYR A 96 -6.37 17.14 -4.68
C TYR A 96 -4.96 17.73 -4.89
N LYS A 97 -4.12 17.03 -5.62
CA LYS A 97 -2.73 17.45 -5.90
C LYS A 97 -2.60 18.02 -7.30
N ILE A 98 -1.94 19.15 -7.42
CA ILE A 98 -1.81 19.87 -8.70
C ILE A 98 -0.40 19.68 -9.26
N ILE A 99 -0.30 19.34 -10.55
CA ILE A 99 0.95 19.20 -11.30
C ILE A 99 0.97 20.27 -12.38
N GLY A 100 1.73 21.31 -12.20
CA GLY A 100 1.77 22.44 -13.13
C GLY A 100 0.61 23.42 -12.94
N PRO A 101 0.15 24.12 -14.01
CA PRO A 101 0.66 24.06 -15.38
C PRO A 101 2.06 24.64 -15.53
N ASP A 102 2.72 24.35 -16.65
CA ASP A 102 4.02 24.95 -16.98
C ASP A 102 3.81 26.30 -17.68
N ILE A 103 4.89 27.09 -17.72
CA ILE A 103 4.94 28.36 -18.48
C ILE A 103 5.48 28.07 -19.87
N GLY A 104 4.85 28.63 -20.89
CA GLY A 104 5.32 28.50 -22.25
C GLY A 104 4.30 28.89 -23.30
N GLU A 105 4.67 28.72 -24.57
CA GLU A 105 3.80 28.94 -25.70
C GLU A 105 2.72 27.85 -25.77
N MET A 106 1.48 28.26 -26.00
CA MET A 106 0.31 27.39 -26.11
C MET A 106 -0.15 27.27 -27.56
N ALA A 107 -0.97 26.26 -27.85
CA ALA A 107 -1.50 26.02 -29.18
C ALA A 107 -2.30 27.22 -29.79
N CYS A 108 -2.78 28.12 -28.93
CA CYS A 108 -3.44 29.37 -29.36
C CYS A 108 -2.47 30.52 -29.65
N GLY A 109 -1.16 30.32 -29.57
CA GLY A 109 -0.13 31.36 -29.78
C GLY A 109 0.09 32.29 -28.61
N GLU A 110 -0.60 32.10 -27.46
CA GLU A 110 -0.35 32.88 -26.24
C GLU A 110 0.80 32.27 -25.46
N TYR A 111 1.58 33.12 -24.79
CA TYR A 111 2.68 32.72 -23.93
C TYR A 111 2.33 33.04 -22.46
N GLY A 112 2.51 32.10 -21.59
CA GLY A 112 2.29 32.29 -20.14
C GLY A 112 2.03 30.99 -19.40
N GLU A 113 1.47 31.11 -18.20
CA GLU A 113 1.05 29.97 -17.37
C GLU A 113 -0.25 29.37 -17.92
N GLY A 114 -0.30 28.06 -18.09
CA GLY A 114 -1.47 27.37 -18.66
C GLY A 114 -1.09 26.21 -19.57
N LYS A 115 0.20 26.12 -19.94
CA LYS A 115 0.73 25.03 -20.78
C LYS A 115 0.69 23.71 -20.02
N PHE A 116 0.24 22.66 -20.71
CA PHE A 116 0.29 21.30 -20.16
C PHE A 116 1.72 20.94 -19.74
N SER A 117 1.88 20.43 -18.54
CA SER A 117 3.19 20.02 -18.03
C SER A 117 3.77 18.85 -18.83
N ASP A 118 5.10 18.85 -18.95
CA ASP A 118 5.82 17.78 -19.63
C ASP A 118 5.41 16.41 -19.08
N PRO A 119 5.00 15.45 -19.93
CA PRO A 119 4.62 14.10 -19.50
C PRO A 119 5.69 13.39 -18.67
N VAL A 120 6.98 13.63 -18.94
CA VAL A 120 8.10 13.08 -18.16
C VAL A 120 8.10 13.65 -16.74
N LYS A 121 7.80 14.94 -16.58
CA LYS A 121 7.66 15.58 -15.27
C LYS A 121 6.48 15.00 -14.49
N ILE A 122 5.32 14.82 -15.14
CA ILE A 122 4.14 14.21 -14.54
C ILE A 122 4.47 12.79 -14.06
N SER A 123 5.05 11.97 -14.93
CA SER A 123 5.45 10.59 -14.60
C SER A 123 6.42 10.53 -13.41
N LYS A 124 7.42 11.42 -13.35
CA LYS A 124 8.36 11.49 -12.22
C LYS A 124 7.65 11.81 -10.90
N ILE A 125 6.67 12.71 -10.90
CA ILE A 125 5.91 13.07 -9.70
C ILE A 125 5.07 11.90 -9.21
N ILE A 126 4.36 11.22 -10.13
CA ILE A 126 3.56 10.04 -9.79
C ILE A 126 4.44 8.90 -9.26
N ASN A 127 5.57 8.61 -9.94
CA ASN A 127 6.51 7.58 -9.48
C ASN A 127 7.11 7.91 -8.10
N SER A 128 7.44 9.19 -7.84
CA SER A 128 7.92 9.62 -6.51
C SER A 128 6.85 9.45 -5.43
N TYR A 129 5.58 9.64 -5.77
CA TYR A 129 4.46 9.40 -4.86
C TYR A 129 4.37 7.91 -4.49
N PHE A 130 4.42 7.01 -5.49
CA PHE A 130 4.40 5.56 -5.22
C PHE A 130 5.61 5.11 -4.40
N LYS A 131 6.81 5.58 -4.74
CA LYS A 131 8.01 5.26 -3.98
C LYS A 131 7.89 5.68 -2.52
N LYS A 132 7.35 6.87 -2.25
CA LYS A 132 7.09 7.33 -0.87
C LYS A 132 6.04 6.49 -0.14
N LEU A 133 5.03 5.98 -0.86
CA LEU A 133 4.05 5.05 -0.28
C LEU A 133 4.69 3.71 0.10
N GLU A 134 5.59 3.18 -0.75
CA GLU A 134 6.35 1.97 -0.48
C GLU A 134 7.30 2.15 0.71
N GLU A 135 8.02 3.28 0.78
CA GLU A 135 8.89 3.62 1.91
C GLU A 135 8.13 3.76 3.24
N ASN A 136 6.85 4.12 3.21
CA ASN A 136 6.00 4.23 4.40
C ASN A 136 5.21 2.95 4.73
N LYS A 137 5.28 1.91 3.90
CA LYS A 137 4.70 0.59 4.22
C LYS A 137 5.63 -0.14 5.19
N HIS A 138 5.31 -0.07 6.46
CA HIS A 138 5.91 -0.95 7.47
C HIS A 138 5.27 -2.33 7.35
N PHE A 139 5.87 -3.18 6.53
CA PHE A 139 5.46 -4.59 6.46
C PHE A 139 5.77 -5.29 7.79
N LYS A 140 4.82 -6.03 8.30
CA LYS A 140 4.98 -6.83 9.51
C LYS A 140 5.36 -8.26 9.17
N ALA A 141 6.38 -8.77 9.82
CA ALA A 141 6.80 -10.15 9.68
C ALA A 141 6.80 -10.88 11.03
N LEU A 142 6.39 -12.14 11.02
CA LEU A 142 6.45 -13.04 12.15
C LEU A 142 7.27 -14.27 11.77
N VAL A 143 8.25 -14.61 12.60
CA VAL A 143 9.07 -15.81 12.40
C VAL A 143 9.01 -16.66 13.66
N THR A 144 8.79 -17.98 13.52
CA THR A 144 8.97 -18.91 14.62
C THR A 144 10.30 -19.63 14.48
N ALA A 145 11.03 -19.84 15.58
CA ALA A 145 12.35 -20.47 15.58
C ALA A 145 12.63 -21.32 16.81
N GLY A 146 13.70 -22.10 16.74
CA GLY A 146 14.15 -22.95 17.84
C GLY A 146 13.28 -24.17 18.11
N PRO A 147 13.63 -24.98 19.08
CA PRO A 147 12.84 -26.13 19.51
C PRO A 147 11.80 -25.72 20.54
N THR A 148 10.71 -26.49 20.67
CA THR A 148 9.85 -26.43 21.87
C THR A 148 10.27 -27.51 22.88
N ARG A 149 9.86 -27.32 24.14
CA ARG A 149 10.06 -28.25 25.25
C ARG A 149 8.73 -28.65 25.85
N GLU A 150 8.43 -29.93 25.82
CA GLU A 150 7.23 -30.47 26.45
C GLU A 150 7.64 -31.14 27.76
N TYR A 151 7.32 -30.50 28.87
CA TYR A 151 7.74 -30.96 30.17
C TYR A 151 6.99 -32.22 30.62
N ILE A 152 7.75 -33.24 31.04
CA ILE A 152 7.25 -34.46 31.66
C ILE A 152 7.07 -34.19 33.17
N ASP A 153 8.06 -33.54 33.77
CA ASP A 153 8.11 -33.09 35.15
C ASP A 153 8.97 -31.82 35.26
N PRO A 154 9.20 -31.22 36.41
CA PRO A 154 10.00 -30.01 36.55
C PRO A 154 11.44 -30.10 36.04
N VAL A 155 11.96 -31.31 35.81
CA VAL A 155 13.36 -31.53 35.41
C VAL A 155 13.47 -32.07 33.97
N ARG A 156 12.58 -32.96 33.56
CA ARG A 156 12.65 -33.70 32.29
C ARG A 156 11.66 -33.16 31.27
N PHE A 157 12.10 -33.09 30.02
CA PHE A 157 11.24 -32.63 28.91
C PHE A 157 11.58 -33.37 27.61
N ILE A 158 10.63 -33.43 26.70
CA ILE A 158 10.78 -33.87 25.33
C ILE A 158 11.08 -32.62 24.48
N THR A 159 12.03 -32.70 23.57
CA THR A 159 12.40 -31.59 22.66
C THR A 159 13.06 -32.12 21.40
N ASN A 160 13.01 -31.32 20.35
CA ASN A 160 13.71 -31.58 19.10
C ASN A 160 15.13 -30.97 19.12
N ARG A 161 16.07 -31.60 18.41
CA ARG A 161 17.41 -31.02 18.20
C ARG A 161 17.29 -29.92 17.14
N SER A 162 17.22 -28.68 17.57
CA SER A 162 17.21 -27.52 16.69
C SER A 162 18.08 -26.43 17.29
N SER A 163 18.91 -25.82 16.48
CA SER A 163 19.72 -24.65 16.88
C SER A 163 18.96 -23.34 16.77
N GLY A 164 17.85 -23.30 16.07
CA GLY A 164 17.09 -22.08 15.76
C GLY A 164 17.76 -21.16 14.72
N LYS A 165 18.99 -21.46 14.26
CA LYS A 165 19.81 -20.57 13.43
C LYS A 165 19.09 -20.08 12.18
N GLN A 166 18.34 -20.94 11.51
CA GLN A 166 17.61 -20.58 10.29
C GLN A 166 16.59 -19.45 10.54
N GLY A 167 15.72 -19.61 11.55
CA GLY A 167 14.72 -18.59 11.87
C GLY A 167 15.32 -17.28 12.35
N TYR A 168 16.39 -17.32 13.13
CA TYR A 168 17.12 -16.12 13.57
C TYR A 168 17.72 -15.38 12.38
N THR A 169 18.36 -16.08 11.44
CA THR A 169 18.93 -15.46 10.23
C THR A 169 17.83 -14.84 9.35
N ILE A 170 16.70 -15.55 9.18
CA ILE A 170 15.57 -15.02 8.41
C ILE A 170 15.00 -13.76 9.07
N ALA A 171 14.81 -13.77 10.40
CA ALA A 171 14.30 -12.62 11.12
C ALA A 171 15.24 -11.41 11.02
N GLU A 172 16.54 -11.63 11.11
CA GLU A 172 17.58 -10.60 10.93
C GLU A 172 17.52 -9.99 9.53
N GLU A 173 17.43 -10.82 8.48
CA GLU A 173 17.36 -10.33 7.10
C GLU A 173 16.04 -9.60 6.80
N LEU A 174 14.89 -10.05 7.32
CA LEU A 174 13.64 -9.34 7.21
C LEU A 174 13.71 -7.95 7.85
N GLN A 175 14.30 -7.85 9.04
CA GLN A 175 14.50 -6.58 9.74
C GLN A 175 15.41 -5.64 8.94
N LYS A 176 16.53 -6.12 8.39
CA LYS A 176 17.42 -5.32 7.53
C LYS A 176 16.73 -4.82 6.26
N ASN A 177 15.75 -5.54 5.77
CA ASN A 177 14.94 -5.17 4.60
C ASN A 177 13.71 -4.32 4.97
N GLY A 178 13.63 -3.78 6.20
CA GLY A 178 12.63 -2.80 6.60
C GLY A 178 11.31 -3.38 7.13
N PHE A 179 11.25 -4.70 7.37
CA PHE A 179 10.08 -5.31 8.01
C PHE A 179 10.10 -5.08 9.53
N GLU A 180 8.95 -4.70 10.11
CA GLU A 180 8.74 -4.78 11.56
C GLU A 180 8.65 -6.26 11.95
N THR A 181 9.77 -6.82 12.39
CA THR A 181 9.92 -8.27 12.57
C THR A 181 9.73 -8.71 14.01
N THR A 182 8.82 -9.66 14.23
CA THR A 182 8.66 -10.38 15.50
C THR A 182 9.20 -11.79 15.36
N LEU A 183 10.12 -12.19 16.26
CA LEU A 183 10.69 -13.53 16.35
C LEU A 183 10.17 -14.22 17.61
N ILE A 184 9.40 -15.29 17.44
CA ILE A 184 8.94 -16.16 18.52
C ILE A 184 9.86 -17.37 18.59
N SER A 185 10.65 -17.48 19.66
CA SER A 185 11.67 -18.53 19.74
C SER A 185 11.52 -19.41 20.94
N GLY A 186 11.56 -20.72 20.70
CA GLY A 186 11.88 -21.69 21.72
C GLY A 186 13.31 -21.53 22.23
N PRO A 187 13.72 -22.30 23.26
CA PRO A 187 15.02 -22.13 23.91
C PRO A 187 16.19 -22.36 22.97
N THR A 188 17.04 -21.35 22.77
CA THR A 188 18.29 -21.40 22.00
C THR A 188 19.40 -20.66 22.74
N ASN A 189 20.65 -20.87 22.31
CA ASN A 189 21.81 -20.13 22.81
C ASN A 189 22.19 -18.96 21.86
N LEU A 190 21.33 -18.61 20.90
CA LEU A 190 21.56 -17.52 19.96
C LEU A 190 21.26 -16.18 20.61
N LYS A 191 22.03 -15.16 20.20
CA LYS A 191 21.73 -13.77 20.58
C LYS A 191 20.55 -13.28 19.79
N SER A 192 19.72 -12.44 20.43
CA SER A 192 18.62 -11.74 19.75
C SER A 192 19.19 -10.90 18.59
N PRO A 193 18.62 -10.99 17.39
CA PRO A 193 18.98 -10.12 16.29
C PRO A 193 18.65 -8.66 16.61
N GLU A 194 19.48 -7.74 16.16
CA GLU A 194 19.28 -6.31 16.40
C GLU A 194 17.99 -5.79 15.70
N GLY A 195 17.22 -4.98 16.40
CA GLY A 195 15.98 -4.40 15.89
C GLY A 195 14.78 -5.36 15.82
N VAL A 196 14.97 -6.66 16.06
CA VAL A 196 13.91 -7.67 16.03
C VAL A 196 13.21 -7.74 17.38
N LYS A 197 11.87 -7.66 17.39
CA LYS A 197 11.06 -7.90 18.59
C LYS A 197 11.08 -9.39 18.93
N MET A 198 11.72 -9.75 20.02
CA MET A 198 11.88 -11.15 20.44
C MET A 198 10.87 -11.55 21.51
N LEU A 199 10.20 -12.68 21.30
CA LEU A 199 9.30 -13.32 22.27
C LEU A 199 9.82 -14.74 22.54
N ASN A 200 10.26 -14.97 23.77
CA ASN A 200 10.73 -16.28 24.21
C ASN A 200 9.56 -17.14 24.71
N VAL A 201 9.53 -18.38 24.28
CA VAL A 201 8.54 -19.39 24.66
C VAL A 201 9.23 -20.69 25.01
N ASN A 202 8.55 -21.57 25.74
CA ASN A 202 9.09 -22.88 26.08
C ASN A 202 8.34 -24.01 25.36
N SER A 203 7.02 -24.01 25.41
CA SER A 203 6.20 -25.09 24.87
C SER A 203 5.60 -24.78 23.49
N ALA A 204 5.10 -25.81 22.82
CA ALA A 204 4.33 -25.67 21.60
C ALA A 204 3.07 -24.82 21.79
N ASN A 205 2.39 -25.00 22.93
CA ASN A 205 1.19 -24.22 23.24
C ASN A 205 1.51 -22.73 23.43
N GLU A 206 2.56 -22.40 24.16
CA GLU A 206 3.01 -21.01 24.30
C GLU A 206 3.39 -20.39 22.94
N MET A 207 4.08 -21.16 22.08
CA MET A 207 4.43 -20.70 20.73
C MET A 207 3.18 -20.43 19.89
N TYR A 208 2.20 -21.30 19.95
CA TYR A 208 0.92 -21.12 19.28
C TYR A 208 0.19 -19.85 19.75
N GLU A 209 0.02 -19.71 21.08
CA GLU A 209 -0.66 -18.56 21.69
C GLU A 209 0.01 -17.24 21.28
N ARG A 210 1.35 -17.16 21.41
CA ARG A 210 2.10 -15.97 21.00
C ARG A 210 2.04 -15.70 19.49
N THR A 211 1.94 -16.75 18.68
CA THR A 211 1.74 -16.59 17.24
C THR A 211 0.39 -15.94 16.94
N ILE A 212 -0.69 -16.46 17.53
CA ILE A 212 -2.05 -15.92 17.31
C ILE A 212 -2.18 -14.47 17.84
N GLU A 213 -1.59 -14.17 18.99
CA GLU A 213 -1.61 -12.80 19.58
C GLU A 213 -0.90 -11.75 18.68
N ASN A 214 0.05 -12.17 17.86
CA ASN A 214 0.80 -11.27 17.00
C ASN A 214 0.32 -11.25 15.53
N LEU A 215 -0.81 -11.87 15.23
CA LEU A 215 -1.49 -11.75 13.95
C LEU A 215 -2.51 -10.56 13.95
N PRO A 216 -2.83 -9.94 12.79
CA PRO A 216 -2.33 -10.29 11.47
C PRO A 216 -0.94 -9.70 11.15
N VAL A 217 -0.22 -10.36 10.23
CA VAL A 217 1.06 -9.90 9.67
C VAL A 217 1.04 -10.10 8.15
N ASP A 218 1.91 -9.38 7.43
CA ASP A 218 2.02 -9.49 5.98
C ASP A 218 2.75 -10.78 5.57
N VAL A 219 3.72 -11.22 6.39
CA VAL A 219 4.50 -12.44 6.16
C VAL A 219 4.64 -13.24 7.46
N ALA A 220 4.30 -14.53 7.41
CA ALA A 220 4.55 -15.46 8.51
C ALA A 220 5.44 -16.62 8.03
N ILE A 221 6.56 -16.86 8.72
CA ILE A 221 7.54 -17.89 8.37
C ILE A 221 7.76 -18.83 9.57
N PHE A 222 7.39 -20.08 9.40
CA PHE A 222 7.42 -21.08 10.46
C PHE A 222 8.64 -22.01 10.29
N THR A 223 9.69 -21.77 11.09
CA THR A 223 10.90 -22.59 11.07
C THR A 223 11.18 -23.30 12.39
N ALA A 224 10.32 -23.13 13.38
CA ALA A 224 10.47 -23.78 14.66
C ALA A 224 10.39 -25.32 14.54
N ALA A 225 11.21 -26.01 15.28
CA ALA A 225 11.12 -27.46 15.45
C ALA A 225 10.19 -27.78 16.64
N VAL A 226 8.89 -27.68 16.37
CA VAL A 226 7.85 -27.95 17.37
C VAL A 226 7.82 -29.44 17.68
N SER A 227 7.67 -29.80 18.96
CA SER A 227 7.55 -31.18 19.39
C SER A 227 6.20 -31.77 18.96
N ASP A 228 6.22 -32.93 18.32
CA ASP A 228 5.02 -33.65 17.86
C ASP A 228 4.27 -34.36 19.02
N PHE A 229 4.93 -34.52 20.18
CA PHE A 229 4.39 -35.24 21.33
C PHE A 229 4.45 -34.38 22.59
N THR A 230 3.37 -34.40 23.36
CA THR A 230 3.32 -33.87 24.70
C THR A 230 2.82 -34.89 25.68
N VAL A 231 3.10 -34.70 26.95
CA VAL A 231 2.65 -35.61 28.01
C VAL A 231 1.32 -35.10 28.54
N LYS A 232 0.30 -35.98 28.67
CA LYS A 232 -0.89 -35.64 29.46
C LYS A 232 -0.48 -35.27 30.87
N LYS A 233 -0.73 -34.01 31.29
CA LYS A 233 -0.53 -33.62 32.68
C LYS A 233 -1.26 -34.62 33.58
N LYS A 234 -0.49 -35.42 34.30
CA LYS A 234 -1.01 -36.07 35.49
C LYS A 234 -0.98 -35.01 36.58
N ASP A 235 -2.09 -34.84 37.29
CA ASP A 235 -2.11 -34.02 38.51
C ASP A 235 -0.94 -34.50 39.38
N LEU A 236 0.01 -33.59 39.57
CA LEU A 236 1.08 -33.82 40.57
C LEU A 236 0.39 -33.72 41.94
N VAL A 237 0.09 -34.87 42.50
CA VAL A 237 -0.31 -35.00 43.90
C VAL A 237 0.89 -34.71 44.77
#